data_4d670816bcf7eb63a1ea475fe2f0ac15
#
_entry.id   4d670816bcf7eb63a1ea475fe2f0ac15
#
_cell.length_a   1.000
_cell.length_b   1.000
_cell.length_c   1.000
_cell.angle_alpha   90.00
_cell.angle_beta   90.00
_cell.angle_gamma   90.00
#
_symmetry.space_group_name_H-M   'P 1'
#
loop_
_entity.id
_entity.type
_entity.pdbx_description
1 polymer ?
#
loop_
_entity_poly.entity_id
_entity_poly.type
_entity_poly.pdbx_seq_one_letter_code
_entity_poly.pdbx_strand_id
1 'polypeptide(L)'
;MKKAKMKSRIIKILVVLGLFLTIVSLTFSQQTSNSPLIDIRINNSEGTSILTPTLTILLIVTVLSLAPGFLMLFTSFTRIVIVLGFVRQAMGTRQSPPNQVLLALALFLTIMIMFPVFNAVYQKAILPYNEGTIGYKEAIEIATGEFKTFMLSQIVAHKNEDDIYMLSSAMNISISNIEETPLNILIPAFAISELEIAFKMSILIYLPFIIIDMVVASILLSMGMIMIPPV
;
A
#
# COMPACT_ATOMS: atom_id res chain seq x y z
N MET A 1 49.26 25.02 -20.62
CA MET A 1 48.77 24.88 -19.23
C MET A 1 47.43 24.11 -19.06
N LYS A 2 46.47 24.12 -20.00
CA LYS A 2 45.18 23.43 -19.91
C LYS A 2 45.26 21.89 -19.89
N LYS A 3 46.19 21.27 -20.69
CA LYS A 3 46.34 19.80 -20.75
C LYS A 3 46.89 19.16 -19.47
N ALA A 4 47.74 19.84 -18.70
CA ALA A 4 48.24 19.32 -17.41
C ALA A 4 47.18 19.28 -16.32
N LYS A 5 46.27 20.28 -16.29
CA LYS A 5 45.16 20.38 -15.31
C LYS A 5 44.09 19.31 -15.56
N MET A 6 43.89 18.94 -16.84
CA MET A 6 42.94 17.88 -17.24
C MET A 6 43.49 16.49 -16.87
N LYS A 7 44.78 16.25 -17.09
CA LYS A 7 45.45 14.99 -16.73
C LYS A 7 45.41 14.74 -15.19
N SER A 8 45.63 15.80 -14.41
CA SER A 8 45.51 15.73 -12.93
C SER A 8 44.09 15.41 -12.45
N ARG A 9 43.03 15.92 -13.10
CA ARG A 9 41.64 15.60 -12.76
C ARG A 9 41.30 14.16 -13.11
N ILE A 10 41.72 13.64 -14.24
CA ILE A 10 41.49 12.25 -14.65
C ILE A 10 42.19 11.28 -13.71
N ILE A 11 43.42 11.58 -13.27
CA ILE A 11 44.16 10.77 -12.30
C ILE A 11 43.43 10.75 -10.95
N LYS A 12 42.91 11.89 -10.47
CA LYS A 12 42.13 11.94 -9.25
C LYS A 12 40.81 11.12 -9.29
N ILE A 13 40.14 11.17 -10.45
CA ILE A 13 38.89 10.37 -10.65
C ILE A 13 39.23 8.88 -10.68
N LEU A 14 40.33 8.48 -11.36
CA LEU A 14 40.78 7.08 -11.37
C LEU A 14 41.20 6.57 -10.00
N VAL A 15 41.86 7.41 -9.19
CA VAL A 15 42.24 7.06 -7.80
C VAL A 15 41.00 6.90 -6.93
N VAL A 16 40.01 7.80 -7.02
CA VAL A 16 38.78 7.70 -6.27
C VAL A 16 37.97 6.47 -6.70
N LEU A 17 37.90 6.18 -8.00
CA LEU A 17 37.23 5.00 -8.53
C LEU A 17 37.94 3.71 -8.10
N GLY A 18 39.27 3.69 -8.10
CA GLY A 18 40.06 2.57 -7.59
C GLY A 18 39.88 2.35 -6.10
N LEU A 19 39.83 3.43 -5.30
CA LEU A 19 39.56 3.37 -3.86
C LEU A 19 38.14 2.87 -3.55
N PHE A 20 37.17 3.28 -4.36
CA PHE A 20 35.78 2.80 -4.24
C PHE A 20 35.67 1.30 -4.57
N LEU A 21 36.35 0.85 -5.65
CA LEU A 21 36.40 -0.58 -6.00
C LEU A 21 37.11 -1.44 -4.95
N THR A 22 38.15 -0.93 -4.30
CA THR A 22 38.84 -1.66 -3.20
C THR A 22 37.98 -1.71 -1.94
N ILE A 23 37.20 -0.68 -1.61
CA ILE A 23 36.26 -0.69 -0.49
C ILE A 23 35.13 -1.71 -0.76
N VAL A 24 34.58 -1.75 -1.98
CA VAL A 24 33.56 -2.72 -2.37
C VAL A 24 34.10 -4.16 -2.34
N SER A 25 35.34 -4.40 -2.76
CA SER A 25 35.93 -5.74 -2.67
C SER A 25 36.28 -6.17 -1.25
N LEU A 26 36.62 -5.25 -0.36
CA LEU A 26 36.84 -5.54 1.08
C LEU A 26 35.56 -5.89 1.79
N THR A 27 34.40 -5.33 1.40
CA THR A 27 33.10 -5.70 1.96
C THR A 27 32.62 -7.08 1.47
N PHE A 28 33.09 -7.54 0.31
CA PHE A 28 32.79 -8.90 -0.19
C PHE A 28 33.72 -9.99 0.36
N SER A 29 34.84 -9.64 0.97
CA SER A 29 35.87 -10.62 1.44
C SER A 29 35.72 -11.05 2.89
N GLN A 30 34.70 -10.58 3.64
CA GLN A 30 34.41 -11.08 4.99
C GLN A 30 33.20 -12.03 4.99
N GLN A 31 33.38 -13.19 4.38
CA GLN A 31 32.39 -14.25 4.49
C GLN A 31 33.03 -15.53 5.07
N THR A 32 33.34 -15.50 6.34
CA THR A 32 33.36 -16.68 7.20
C THR A 32 33.23 -16.22 8.66
N SER A 33 31.99 -16.10 9.16
CA SER A 33 31.56 -16.54 10.48
C SER A 33 30.16 -16.02 10.78
N ASN A 34 29.22 -16.96 10.89
CA ASN A 34 28.06 -16.94 11.77
C ASN A 34 27.43 -15.57 12.08
N SER A 35 26.67 -15.03 11.16
CA SER A 35 25.62 -14.08 11.47
C SER A 35 24.30 -14.75 11.12
N PRO A 36 23.42 -15.05 12.07
CA PRO A 36 22.08 -15.52 11.78
C PRO A 36 21.23 -14.33 11.35
N LEU A 37 21.37 -13.93 10.08
CA LEU A 37 20.35 -13.12 9.44
C LEU A 37 19.19 -14.06 9.12
N ILE A 38 18.25 -14.16 10.07
CA ILE A 38 17.04 -14.99 10.01
C ILE A 38 17.38 -16.48 10.09
N ASP A 39 17.61 -16.99 11.29
CA ASP A 39 17.55 -18.42 11.59
C ASP A 39 16.08 -18.83 11.61
N ILE A 40 15.52 -19.12 10.43
CA ILE A 40 14.19 -19.75 10.31
C ILE A 40 14.40 -21.23 10.69
N ARG A 41 14.47 -21.50 11.99
CA ARG A 41 14.40 -22.86 12.52
C ARG A 41 12.95 -23.32 12.36
N ILE A 42 12.64 -23.94 11.23
CA ILE A 42 11.48 -24.80 11.16
C ILE A 42 11.83 -26.01 12.03
N ASN A 43 11.28 -26.01 13.24
CA ASN A 43 11.48 -27.06 14.23
C ASN A 43 10.90 -28.35 13.62
N ASN A 44 11.76 -29.22 13.12
CA ASN A 44 11.40 -30.54 12.66
C ASN A 44 11.09 -31.42 13.88
N SER A 45 9.88 -31.33 14.39
CA SER A 45 9.27 -32.45 15.10
C SER A 45 8.93 -33.48 14.03
N GLU A 46 9.66 -34.58 14.04
CA GLU A 46 9.52 -35.82 13.31
C GLU A 46 8.33 -35.92 12.35
N GLY A 47 8.57 -35.79 11.07
CA GLY A 47 7.59 -36.07 10.01
C GLY A 47 7.69 -35.13 8.83
N THR A 48 8.47 -35.55 7.80
CA THR A 48 8.43 -35.02 6.42
C THR A 48 8.51 -33.50 6.22
N SER A 49 9.66 -32.92 6.49
CA SER A 49 9.98 -31.57 6.01
C SER A 49 10.37 -31.61 4.52
N ILE A 50 9.37 -31.48 3.66
CA ILE A 50 9.55 -31.52 2.20
C ILE A 50 10.02 -30.14 1.67
N LEU A 51 10.06 -29.10 2.51
CA LEU A 51 10.43 -27.78 2.07
C LEU A 51 11.93 -27.53 2.25
N THR A 52 12.66 -27.61 1.16
CA THR A 52 14.05 -27.15 1.12
C THR A 52 14.14 -25.66 1.46
N PRO A 53 15.25 -25.14 2.02
CA PRO A 53 15.44 -23.72 2.30
C PRO A 53 15.12 -22.83 1.10
N THR A 54 15.38 -23.31 -0.10
CA THR A 54 15.06 -22.61 -1.36
C THR A 54 13.56 -22.40 -1.56
N LEU A 55 12.74 -23.43 -1.29
CA LEU A 55 11.28 -23.32 -1.36
C LEU A 55 10.72 -22.36 -0.30
N THR A 56 11.29 -22.36 0.89
CA THR A 56 10.90 -21.43 1.96
C THR A 56 11.19 -19.97 1.57
N ILE A 57 12.38 -19.69 1.02
CA ILE A 57 12.73 -18.36 0.51
C ILE A 57 11.79 -17.96 -0.64
N LEU A 58 11.54 -18.86 -1.59
CA LEU A 58 10.61 -18.61 -2.69
C LEU A 58 9.21 -18.27 -2.18
N LEU A 59 8.71 -19.01 -1.20
CA LEU A 59 7.40 -18.77 -0.60
C LEU A 59 7.35 -17.39 0.09
N ILE A 60 8.37 -17.05 0.89
CA ILE A 60 8.45 -15.73 1.56
C ILE A 60 8.46 -14.60 0.54
N VAL A 61 9.28 -14.71 -0.52
CA VAL A 61 9.35 -13.70 -1.57
C VAL A 61 8.01 -13.58 -2.31
N THR A 62 7.35 -14.70 -2.59
CA THR A 62 6.03 -14.71 -3.21
C THR A 62 4.98 -14.03 -2.33
N VAL A 63 4.93 -14.34 -1.04
CA VAL A 63 4.00 -13.70 -0.09
C VAL A 63 4.29 -12.20 0.02
N LEU A 64 5.56 -11.82 0.10
CA LEU A 64 5.97 -10.41 0.19
C LEU A 64 5.61 -9.62 -1.07
N SER A 65 5.69 -10.25 -2.26
CA SER A 65 5.30 -9.60 -3.52
C SER A 65 3.78 -9.38 -3.64
N LEU A 66 2.96 -10.14 -2.91
CA LEU A 66 1.51 -9.95 -2.85
C LEU A 66 1.07 -8.88 -1.83
N ALA A 67 1.96 -8.45 -0.93
CA ALA A 67 1.65 -7.51 0.14
C ALA A 67 1.02 -6.19 -0.35
N PRO A 68 1.49 -5.54 -1.45
CA PRO A 68 0.83 -4.33 -1.97
C PRO A 68 -0.61 -4.56 -2.40
N GLY A 69 -0.90 -5.71 -3.05
CA GLY A 69 -2.25 -6.08 -3.43
C GLY A 69 -3.16 -6.29 -2.22
N PHE A 70 -2.63 -6.88 -1.17
CA PHE A 70 -3.36 -7.08 0.09
C PHE A 70 -3.72 -5.74 0.74
N LEU A 71 -2.78 -4.80 0.81
CA LEU A 71 -3.04 -3.45 1.33
C LEU A 71 -4.15 -2.74 0.55
N MET A 72 -4.16 -2.85 -0.78
CA MET A 72 -5.17 -2.22 -1.63
C MET A 72 -6.57 -2.81 -1.43
N LEU A 73 -6.67 -4.13 -1.22
CA LEU A 73 -7.97 -4.82 -1.20
C LEU A 73 -8.60 -4.92 0.20
N PHE A 74 -7.79 -4.88 1.27
CA PHE A 74 -8.27 -5.13 2.64
C PHE A 74 -8.22 -3.89 3.55
N THR A 75 -7.71 -2.77 3.06
CA THR A 75 -7.56 -1.56 3.87
C THR A 75 -8.10 -0.32 3.14
N SER A 76 -8.20 0.80 3.84
CA SER A 76 -8.59 2.10 3.26
C SER A 76 -7.49 2.75 2.39
N PHE A 77 -6.38 2.04 2.09
CA PHE A 77 -5.24 2.57 1.33
C PHE A 77 -5.64 3.08 -0.07
N THR A 78 -6.47 2.32 -0.78
CA THR A 78 -6.94 2.67 -2.13
C THR A 78 -7.69 4.00 -2.13
N ARG A 79 -8.60 4.22 -1.19
CA ARG A 79 -9.33 5.49 -1.01
C ARG A 79 -8.36 6.64 -0.81
N ILE A 80 -7.43 6.50 0.13
CA ILE A 80 -6.52 7.58 0.52
C ILE A 80 -5.57 7.94 -0.63
N VAL A 81 -4.98 6.97 -1.32
CA VAL A 81 -4.04 7.25 -2.41
C VAL A 81 -4.71 7.95 -3.59
N ILE A 82 -5.95 7.57 -3.91
CA ILE A 82 -6.73 8.20 -4.97
C ILE A 82 -7.08 9.64 -4.60
N VAL A 83 -7.62 9.88 -3.40
CA VAL A 83 -7.97 11.21 -2.92
C VAL A 83 -6.75 12.13 -2.90
N LEU A 84 -5.62 11.68 -2.36
CA LEU A 84 -4.37 12.47 -2.36
C LEU A 84 -3.87 12.77 -3.78
N GLY A 85 -4.04 11.82 -4.72
CA GLY A 85 -3.73 12.04 -6.13
C GLY A 85 -4.57 13.16 -6.74
N PHE A 86 -5.87 13.18 -6.47
CA PHE A 86 -6.77 14.23 -6.94
C PHE A 86 -6.50 15.59 -6.25
N VAL A 87 -6.18 15.60 -4.95
CA VAL A 87 -5.76 16.83 -4.25
C VAL A 87 -4.54 17.45 -4.93
N ARG A 88 -3.52 16.66 -5.26
CA ARG A 88 -2.36 17.14 -6.00
C ARG A 88 -2.76 17.72 -7.37
N GLN A 89 -3.63 17.03 -8.09
CA GLN A 89 -4.12 17.49 -9.39
C GLN A 89 -4.92 18.79 -9.26
N ALA A 90 -5.77 18.90 -8.23
CA ALA A 90 -6.56 20.09 -7.94
C ALA A 90 -5.70 21.33 -7.66
N MET A 91 -4.53 21.16 -7.04
CA MET A 91 -3.57 22.24 -6.80
C MET A 91 -2.83 22.72 -8.06
N GLY A 92 -3.13 22.17 -9.25
CA GLY A 92 -2.44 22.53 -10.49
C GLY A 92 -0.99 22.04 -10.59
N THR A 93 -0.50 21.31 -9.60
CA THR A 93 0.88 20.84 -9.55
C THR A 93 0.99 19.46 -10.19
N ARG A 94 1.61 19.37 -11.38
CA ARG A 94 1.72 18.10 -12.12
C ARG A 94 2.68 17.10 -11.46
N GLN A 95 3.69 17.56 -10.71
CA GLN A 95 4.77 16.70 -10.18
C GLN A 95 5.09 16.93 -8.69
N SER A 96 4.50 17.92 -8.04
CA SER A 96 4.75 18.24 -6.64
C SER A 96 3.46 18.10 -5.82
N PRO A 97 3.45 17.37 -4.72
CA PRO A 97 4.52 16.54 -4.18
C PRO A 97 4.81 15.26 -5.03
N PRO A 98 6.05 14.70 -4.98
CA PRO A 98 6.40 13.46 -5.69
C PRO A 98 5.52 12.29 -5.28
N ASN A 99 5.32 11.30 -6.19
CA ASN A 99 4.51 10.12 -5.91
C ASN A 99 4.93 9.36 -4.65
N GLN A 100 6.23 9.29 -4.37
CA GLN A 100 6.77 8.63 -3.18
C GLN A 100 6.27 9.28 -1.88
N VAL A 101 6.17 10.62 -1.85
CA VAL A 101 5.65 11.36 -0.68
C VAL A 101 4.16 11.09 -0.50
N LEU A 102 3.39 11.07 -1.59
CA LEU A 102 1.96 10.74 -1.52
C LEU A 102 1.72 9.31 -1.05
N LEU A 103 2.50 8.35 -1.56
CA LEU A 103 2.42 6.96 -1.13
C LEU A 103 2.81 6.79 0.35
N ALA A 104 3.87 7.46 0.79
CA ALA A 104 4.28 7.42 2.19
C ALA A 104 3.20 8.01 3.11
N LEU A 105 2.59 9.15 2.71
CA LEU A 105 1.49 9.76 3.45
C LEU A 105 0.24 8.85 3.45
N ALA A 106 -0.09 8.24 2.31
CA ALA A 106 -1.21 7.30 2.21
C ALA A 106 -1.00 6.09 3.12
N LEU A 107 0.20 5.52 3.16
CA LEU A 107 0.53 4.42 4.07
C LEU A 107 0.41 4.84 5.53
N PHE A 108 0.94 5.99 5.89
CA PHE A 108 0.85 6.50 7.26
C PHE A 108 -0.60 6.69 7.71
N LEU A 109 -1.43 7.33 6.89
CA LEU A 109 -2.86 7.51 7.17
C LEU A 109 -3.60 6.18 7.22
N THR A 110 -3.26 5.24 6.34
CA THR A 110 -3.85 3.89 6.36
C THR A 110 -3.54 3.17 7.67
N ILE A 111 -2.30 3.21 8.13
CA ILE A 111 -1.92 2.60 9.43
C ILE A 111 -2.70 3.24 10.57
N MET A 112 -2.88 4.57 10.57
CA MET A 112 -3.68 5.26 11.59
C MET A 112 -5.13 4.80 11.60
N ILE A 113 -5.77 4.69 10.44
CA ILE A 113 -7.17 4.27 10.30
C ILE A 113 -7.33 2.79 10.67
N MET A 114 -6.38 1.95 10.26
CA MET A 114 -6.41 0.51 10.50
C MET A 114 -5.89 0.11 11.90
N PHE A 115 -5.35 1.05 12.65
CA PHE A 115 -4.78 0.77 13.98
C PHE A 115 -5.75 0.04 14.93
N PRO A 116 -7.03 0.41 15.07
CA PRO A 116 -7.97 -0.32 15.91
C PRO A 116 -8.19 -1.76 15.44
N VAL A 117 -8.22 -2.02 14.13
CA VAL A 117 -8.37 -3.37 13.55
C VAL A 117 -7.13 -4.21 13.86
N PHE A 118 -5.93 -3.66 13.61
CA PHE A 118 -4.68 -4.35 13.92
C PHE A 118 -4.53 -4.65 15.41
N ASN A 119 -4.94 -3.71 16.27
CA ASN A 119 -4.92 -3.93 17.71
C ASN A 119 -5.92 -5.03 18.13
N ALA A 120 -7.12 -5.05 17.55
CA ALA A 120 -8.11 -6.10 17.81
C ALA A 120 -7.58 -7.48 17.36
N VAL A 121 -7.00 -7.58 16.18
CA VAL A 121 -6.36 -8.82 15.69
C VAL A 121 -5.23 -9.25 16.62
N TYR A 122 -4.39 -8.32 17.08
CA TYR A 122 -3.30 -8.64 17.99
C TYR A 122 -3.81 -9.20 19.32
N GLN A 123 -4.79 -8.53 19.93
CA GLN A 123 -5.31 -8.91 21.26
C GLN A 123 -6.18 -10.19 21.23
N LYS A 124 -6.98 -10.37 20.18
CA LYS A 124 -7.96 -11.45 20.11
C LYS A 124 -7.45 -12.71 19.40
N ALA A 125 -6.49 -12.57 18.48
CA ALA A 125 -5.98 -13.69 17.69
C ALA A 125 -4.51 -14.00 17.98
N ILE A 126 -3.61 -13.00 17.85
CA ILE A 126 -2.16 -13.25 17.93
C ILE A 126 -1.72 -13.57 19.34
N LEU A 127 -2.16 -12.79 20.33
CA LEU A 127 -1.77 -12.97 21.73
C LEU A 127 -2.27 -14.32 22.29
N PRO A 128 -3.57 -14.68 22.17
CA PRO A 128 -4.07 -15.98 22.64
C PRO A 128 -3.43 -17.17 21.91
N TYR A 129 -3.10 -17.03 20.62
CA TYR A 129 -2.39 -18.06 19.88
C TYR A 129 -0.96 -18.28 20.43
N ASN A 130 -0.25 -17.19 20.73
CA ASN A 130 1.11 -17.27 21.32
C ASN A 130 1.10 -17.86 22.74
N GLU A 131 0.02 -17.62 23.50
CA GLU A 131 -0.19 -18.20 24.82
C GLU A 131 -0.66 -19.65 24.78
N GLY A 132 -0.95 -20.20 23.58
CA GLY A 132 -1.43 -21.55 23.39
C GLY A 132 -2.87 -21.80 23.82
N THR A 133 -3.65 -20.73 24.04
CA THR A 133 -5.06 -20.81 24.46
C THR A 133 -6.00 -21.11 23.30
N ILE A 134 -5.65 -20.72 22.06
CA ILE A 134 -6.37 -21.00 20.83
C ILE A 134 -5.48 -21.68 19.79
N GLY A 135 -6.12 -22.45 18.90
CA GLY A 135 -5.43 -23.09 17.79
C GLY A 135 -5.20 -22.16 16.59
N TYR A 136 -4.27 -22.53 15.69
CA TYR A 136 -3.97 -21.77 14.47
C TYR A 136 -5.22 -21.45 13.61
N LYS A 137 -6.11 -22.43 13.47
CA LYS A 137 -7.34 -22.28 12.68
C LYS A 137 -8.27 -21.22 13.26
N GLU A 138 -8.46 -21.26 14.56
CA GLU A 138 -9.30 -20.32 15.32
C GLU A 138 -8.69 -18.90 15.28
N ALA A 139 -7.37 -18.78 15.43
CA ALA A 139 -6.69 -17.49 15.33
C ALA A 139 -6.89 -16.83 13.95
N ILE A 140 -6.82 -17.59 12.86
CA ILE A 140 -7.12 -17.08 11.51
C ILE A 140 -8.58 -16.66 11.38
N GLU A 141 -9.52 -17.45 11.91
CA GLU A 141 -10.93 -17.14 11.84
C GLU A 141 -11.25 -15.85 12.58
N ILE A 142 -10.71 -15.66 13.77
CA ILE A 142 -10.84 -14.42 14.54
C ILE A 142 -10.22 -13.24 13.78
N ALA A 143 -9.00 -13.39 13.27
CA ALA A 143 -8.33 -12.33 12.54
C ALA A 143 -9.11 -11.90 11.28
N THR A 144 -9.58 -12.86 10.50
CA THR A 144 -10.41 -12.59 9.31
C THR A 144 -11.76 -11.98 9.67
N GLY A 145 -12.33 -12.34 10.81
CA GLY A 145 -13.55 -11.75 11.37
C GLY A 145 -13.39 -10.26 11.69
N GLU A 146 -12.26 -9.84 12.26
CA GLU A 146 -12.00 -8.42 12.55
C GLU A 146 -11.87 -7.59 11.25
N PHE A 147 -11.20 -8.12 10.21
CA PHE A 147 -11.17 -7.47 8.90
C PHE A 147 -12.54 -7.43 8.23
N LYS A 148 -13.32 -8.51 8.34
CA LYS A 148 -14.70 -8.57 7.84
C LYS A 148 -15.56 -7.48 8.49
N THR A 149 -15.50 -7.36 9.81
CA THR A 149 -16.22 -6.33 10.56
C THR A 149 -15.83 -4.93 10.12
N PHE A 150 -14.53 -4.67 9.91
CA PHE A 150 -14.08 -3.40 9.38
C PHE A 150 -14.65 -3.11 7.99
N MET A 151 -14.54 -4.05 7.03
CA MET A 151 -15.04 -3.86 5.67
C MET A 151 -16.55 -3.59 5.65
N LEU A 152 -17.33 -4.37 6.40
CA LEU A 152 -18.77 -4.17 6.54
C LEU A 152 -19.10 -2.80 7.14
N SER A 153 -18.40 -2.41 8.21
CA SER A 153 -18.62 -1.11 8.83
C SER A 153 -18.37 0.07 7.89
N GLN A 154 -17.38 -0.04 7.00
CA GLN A 154 -17.10 0.98 5.99
C GLN A 154 -18.19 1.04 4.92
N ILE A 155 -18.62 -0.11 4.39
CA ILE A 155 -19.69 -0.18 3.39
C ILE A 155 -20.99 0.42 3.93
N VAL A 156 -21.39 0.02 5.13
CA VAL A 156 -22.62 0.51 5.80
C VAL A 156 -22.52 1.99 6.15
N ALA A 157 -21.37 2.45 6.65
CA ALA A 157 -21.16 3.87 6.98
C ALA A 157 -21.32 4.79 5.77
N HIS A 158 -21.03 4.30 4.57
CA HIS A 158 -21.13 5.04 3.33
C HIS A 158 -22.38 4.74 2.50
N LYS A 159 -23.27 3.86 3.00
CA LYS A 159 -24.53 3.44 2.35
C LYS A 159 -24.29 2.81 0.98
N ASN A 160 -23.27 1.98 0.87
CA ASN A 160 -22.90 1.27 -0.36
C ASN A 160 -23.22 -0.23 -0.28
N GLU A 161 -24.27 -0.60 0.48
CA GLU A 161 -24.73 -1.99 0.63
C GLU A 161 -25.16 -2.59 -0.70
N ASP A 162 -25.58 -1.77 -1.64
CA ASP A 162 -25.98 -2.17 -3.00
C ASP A 162 -24.84 -2.89 -3.74
N ASP A 163 -23.58 -2.56 -3.47
CA ASP A 163 -22.41 -3.25 -4.04
C ASP A 163 -22.38 -4.72 -3.64
N ILE A 164 -22.76 -5.03 -2.39
CA ILE A 164 -22.84 -6.41 -1.89
C ILE A 164 -23.97 -7.15 -2.61
N TYR A 165 -25.15 -6.55 -2.71
CA TYR A 165 -26.30 -7.17 -3.36
C TYR A 165 -26.07 -7.36 -4.86
N MET A 166 -25.44 -6.41 -5.53
CA MET A 166 -25.07 -6.51 -6.95
C MET A 166 -24.15 -7.70 -7.20
N LEU A 167 -23.09 -7.83 -6.41
CA LEU A 167 -22.12 -8.93 -6.58
C LEU A 167 -22.71 -10.28 -6.15
N SER A 168 -23.51 -10.32 -5.10
CA SER A 168 -24.19 -11.56 -4.67
C SER A 168 -25.15 -12.07 -5.74
N SER A 169 -25.93 -11.19 -6.36
CA SER A 169 -26.82 -11.56 -7.45
C SER A 169 -26.07 -12.04 -8.69
N ALA A 170 -24.94 -11.40 -9.03
CA ALA A 170 -24.08 -11.82 -10.14
C ALA A 170 -23.47 -13.22 -9.91
N MET A 171 -23.26 -13.62 -8.66
CA MET A 171 -22.74 -14.94 -8.27
C MET A 171 -23.85 -15.96 -7.96
N ASN A 172 -25.14 -15.58 -8.11
CA ASN A 172 -26.32 -16.39 -7.74
C ASN A 172 -26.32 -16.84 -6.28
N ILE A 173 -25.79 -16.00 -5.38
CA ILE A 173 -25.79 -16.25 -3.93
C ILE A 173 -26.81 -15.34 -3.29
N SER A 174 -27.81 -15.94 -2.62
CA SER A 174 -28.81 -15.16 -1.87
C SER A 174 -28.25 -14.81 -0.48
N ILE A 175 -28.18 -13.52 -0.20
CA ILE A 175 -27.74 -13.00 1.12
C ILE A 175 -28.97 -12.44 1.84
N SER A 176 -29.32 -13.03 2.97
CA SER A 176 -30.45 -12.58 3.80
C SER A 176 -30.02 -11.49 4.79
N ASN A 177 -28.80 -11.54 5.25
CA ASN A 177 -28.20 -10.56 6.15
C ASN A 177 -26.80 -10.19 5.66
N ILE A 178 -26.51 -8.88 5.60
CA ILE A 178 -25.21 -8.34 5.17
C ILE A 178 -24.06 -8.88 6.04
N GLU A 179 -24.30 -9.13 7.32
CA GLU A 179 -23.29 -9.66 8.24
C GLU A 179 -22.83 -11.08 7.86
N GLU A 180 -23.69 -11.85 7.19
CA GLU A 180 -23.39 -13.22 6.75
C GLU A 180 -22.66 -13.25 5.41
N THR A 181 -22.41 -12.10 4.79
CA THR A 181 -21.72 -12.02 3.50
C THR A 181 -20.40 -12.78 3.52
N PRO A 182 -20.18 -13.74 2.62
CA PRO A 182 -18.91 -14.45 2.55
C PRO A 182 -17.80 -13.56 1.97
N LEU A 183 -16.56 -13.81 2.39
CA LEU A 183 -15.40 -12.97 2.05
C LEU A 183 -15.14 -12.84 0.54
N ASN A 184 -15.46 -13.86 -0.25
CA ASN A 184 -15.32 -13.83 -1.70
C ASN A 184 -16.24 -12.81 -2.39
N ILE A 185 -17.34 -12.41 -1.76
CA ILE A 185 -18.23 -11.32 -2.19
C ILE A 185 -17.84 -10.02 -1.50
N LEU A 186 -17.55 -10.08 -0.21
CA LEU A 186 -17.28 -8.89 0.59
C LEU A 186 -16.02 -8.14 0.15
N ILE A 187 -14.92 -8.86 -0.16
CA ILE A 187 -13.67 -8.22 -0.58
C ILE A 187 -13.83 -7.39 -1.85
N PRO A 188 -14.38 -7.92 -2.96
CA PRO A 188 -14.60 -7.10 -4.14
C PRO A 188 -15.66 -6.02 -3.94
N ALA A 189 -16.72 -6.26 -3.16
CA ALA A 189 -17.70 -5.23 -2.80
C ALA A 189 -17.06 -4.06 -2.04
N PHE A 190 -16.23 -4.37 -1.06
CA PHE A 190 -15.46 -3.37 -0.32
C PHE A 190 -14.52 -2.57 -1.25
N ALA A 191 -13.80 -3.26 -2.16
CA ALA A 191 -12.91 -2.57 -3.10
C ALA A 191 -13.66 -1.61 -4.02
N ILE A 192 -14.84 -2.00 -4.53
CA ILE A 192 -15.72 -1.14 -5.34
C ILE A 192 -16.21 0.04 -4.52
N SER A 193 -16.71 -0.20 -3.31
CA SER A 193 -17.15 0.85 -2.39
C SER A 193 -16.05 1.85 -2.06
N GLU A 194 -14.82 1.38 -1.79
CA GLU A 194 -13.66 2.26 -1.53
C GLU A 194 -13.32 3.16 -2.74
N LEU A 195 -13.41 2.60 -3.96
CA LEU A 195 -13.23 3.37 -5.19
C LEU A 195 -14.32 4.42 -5.36
N GLU A 196 -15.58 4.05 -5.16
CA GLU A 196 -16.71 4.96 -5.28
C GLU A 196 -16.60 6.14 -4.30
N ILE A 197 -16.28 5.83 -3.04
CA ILE A 197 -16.07 6.85 -2.00
C ILE A 197 -14.88 7.75 -2.35
N ALA A 198 -13.78 7.16 -2.84
CA ALA A 198 -12.61 7.91 -3.27
C ALA A 198 -12.94 8.91 -4.37
N PHE A 199 -13.72 8.51 -5.37
CA PHE A 199 -14.17 9.40 -6.45
C PHE A 199 -15.13 10.46 -5.95
N LYS A 200 -16.12 10.12 -5.13
CA LYS A 200 -17.05 11.09 -4.51
C LYS A 200 -16.28 12.17 -3.72
N MET A 201 -15.34 11.77 -2.86
CA MET A 201 -14.50 12.68 -2.10
C MET A 201 -13.63 13.54 -3.02
N SER A 202 -13.03 12.94 -4.04
CA SER A 202 -12.15 13.63 -4.98
C SER A 202 -12.88 14.72 -5.75
N ILE A 203 -14.09 14.44 -6.23
CA ILE A 203 -14.94 15.43 -6.93
C ILE A 203 -15.26 16.59 -6.00
N LEU A 204 -15.67 16.32 -4.76
CA LEU A 204 -16.00 17.38 -3.79
C LEU A 204 -14.81 18.29 -3.48
N ILE A 205 -13.61 17.71 -3.38
CA ILE A 205 -12.38 18.46 -3.15
C ILE A 205 -11.98 19.27 -4.40
N TYR A 206 -12.18 18.71 -5.59
CA TYR A 206 -11.78 19.32 -6.86
C TYR A 206 -12.71 20.49 -7.26
N LEU A 207 -13.98 20.43 -6.87
CA LEU A 207 -15.01 21.38 -7.28
C LEU A 207 -14.65 22.86 -6.98
N PRO A 208 -14.17 23.25 -5.77
CA PRO A 208 -13.80 24.64 -5.50
C PRO A 208 -12.63 25.12 -6.37
N PHE A 209 -11.68 24.24 -6.71
CA PHE A 209 -10.55 24.59 -7.59
C PHE A 209 -11.02 24.84 -9.02
N ILE A 210 -11.92 24.03 -9.56
CA ILE A 210 -12.51 24.28 -10.89
C ILE A 210 -13.23 25.63 -10.95
N ILE A 211 -13.97 26.00 -9.89
CA ILE A 211 -14.66 27.27 -9.83
C ILE A 211 -13.65 28.43 -9.89
N ILE A 212 -12.57 28.34 -9.12
CA ILE A 212 -11.50 29.35 -9.12
C ILE A 212 -10.86 29.44 -10.51
N ASP A 213 -10.53 28.30 -11.13
CA ASP A 213 -9.93 28.25 -12.46
C ASP A 213 -10.85 28.87 -13.52
N MET A 214 -12.15 28.59 -13.46
CA MET A 214 -13.13 29.20 -14.37
C MET A 214 -13.23 30.72 -14.21
N VAL A 215 -13.24 31.23 -12.97
CA VAL A 215 -13.26 32.66 -12.68
C VAL A 215 -11.99 33.34 -13.21
N VAL A 216 -10.82 32.76 -12.92
CA VAL A 216 -9.53 33.28 -13.39
C VAL A 216 -9.49 33.28 -14.92
N ALA A 217 -9.89 32.18 -15.55
CA ALA A 217 -9.94 32.07 -17.01
C ALA A 217 -10.85 33.13 -17.62
N SER A 218 -12.02 33.36 -17.04
CA SER A 218 -12.99 34.39 -17.50
C SER A 218 -12.41 35.80 -17.44
N ILE A 219 -11.71 36.14 -16.36
CA ILE A 219 -11.03 37.43 -16.17
C ILE A 219 -9.91 37.60 -17.22
N LEU A 220 -9.05 36.59 -17.41
CA LEU A 220 -7.95 36.64 -18.37
C LEU A 220 -8.46 36.79 -19.82
N LEU A 221 -9.53 36.08 -20.17
CA LEU A 221 -10.17 36.21 -21.48
C LEU A 221 -10.74 37.61 -21.70
N SER A 222 -11.36 38.21 -20.68
CA SER A 222 -11.90 39.60 -20.76
C SER A 222 -10.80 40.67 -20.95
N MET A 223 -9.58 40.38 -20.47
CA MET A 223 -8.40 41.21 -20.66
C MET A 223 -7.70 41.00 -22.02
N GLY A 224 -8.22 40.10 -22.87
CA GLY A 224 -7.66 39.80 -24.21
C GLY A 224 -6.50 38.79 -24.19
N MET A 225 -6.24 38.14 -23.08
CA MET A 225 -5.15 37.13 -22.95
C MET A 225 -5.65 35.74 -23.39
N ILE A 226 -5.76 35.52 -24.71
CA ILE A 226 -6.36 34.29 -25.27
C ILE A 226 -5.42 33.08 -25.20
N MET A 227 -4.11 33.25 -25.02
CA MET A 227 -3.11 32.17 -25.17
C MET A 227 -2.52 31.63 -23.87
N ILE A 228 -2.90 32.11 -22.72
CA ILE A 228 -2.36 31.61 -21.42
C ILE A 228 -3.44 30.77 -20.75
N PRO A 229 -3.28 29.42 -20.71
CA PRO A 229 -4.16 28.58 -19.91
C PRO A 229 -3.97 28.96 -18.43
N PRO A 230 -5.06 29.15 -17.67
CA PRO A 230 -4.99 29.33 -16.23
C PRO A 230 -4.49 28.03 -15.60
N VAL A 231 -3.36 28.08 -14.94
CA VAL A 231 -2.77 26.96 -14.18
C VAL A 231 -2.55 27.44 -12.75
#